data_8b9d4a914400f0bdd3e57c54eb2bf040
#
_entry.id   8b9d4a914400f0bdd3e57c54eb2bf040
#
_cell.length_a   1.000
_cell.length_b   1.000
_cell.length_c   1.000
_cell.angle_alpha   90.00
_cell.angle_beta   90.00
_cell.angle_gamma   90.00
#
_symmetry.space_group_name_H-M   'P 1'
#
loop_
_entity.id
_entity.type
_entity.pdbx_description
1 polymer ?
#
loop_
_entity_poly.entity_id
_entity_poly.type
_entity_poly.pdbx_seq_one_letter_code
_entity_poly.pdbx_strand_id
1 'polypeptide(L)'
;MEHARKTTYARRARRFPHGLVTMNHMEALHENLWPAPYAGKPLNATVVVPGSKSLSNRYLILAALGHRPVRLVGLLRSRDTELMMDALRALGVRCEIDEQVDTTVTVVPPSDGRFHGGTKVFCGLAGTVMRFVPGLAMFADGPVAFDGDEQAYARPMKPVLDGLEQLGACIEYHGEEGRLPFTIIPPQTVSQCAEPRVVSIDSSGSSQFISGLLLIGSRVPGGLELHHTGEKTPSLPHIRMTVADLHGSGVRVNADEHARVWTVQPGAVQLPETVTVEPDLSNAAPFLGAALIAGGTVRVPHWPESTTQPGGMLPGYLERMGAEISFPVIDDVRYCEVTGNGHVSGLGDFDLTAAGEIAPSLAAILVFADKPTRMIGIGHLRGHETNRLEALANEITRVGGAAHELPDGLE
;
A
#
# COMPACT_ATOMS: atom_id res chain seq x y z
N MET A 1 47.62 -17.84 3.48
CA MET A 1 47.10 -16.67 2.76
C MET A 1 45.84 -16.07 3.43
N GLU A 2 45.67 -16.25 4.75
CA GLU A 2 44.43 -15.90 5.49
C GLU A 2 44.59 -14.67 6.41
N HIS A 3 45.81 -14.11 6.50
CA HIS A 3 46.11 -13.00 7.42
C HIS A 3 46.10 -11.59 6.77
N ALA A 4 45.98 -11.48 5.45
CA ALA A 4 46.12 -10.20 4.74
C ALA A 4 44.78 -9.44 4.53
N ARG A 5 43.61 -10.06 4.74
CA ARG A 5 42.32 -9.43 4.51
C ARG A 5 41.65 -8.79 5.73
N LYS A 6 42.15 -9.05 6.95
CA LYS A 6 41.59 -8.44 8.20
C LYS A 6 42.06 -7.02 8.48
N THR A 7 43.07 -6.52 7.77
CA THR A 7 43.71 -5.25 8.14
C THR A 7 43.12 -4.03 7.41
N THR A 8 42.31 -4.20 6.39
CA THR A 8 41.84 -3.08 5.57
C THR A 8 40.53 -2.45 6.09
N TYR A 9 39.71 -3.20 6.85
CA TYR A 9 38.46 -2.67 7.39
C TYR A 9 38.63 -1.83 8.66
N ALA A 10 39.70 -2.06 9.45
CA ALA A 10 39.95 -1.35 10.69
C ALA A 10 40.50 0.08 10.49
N ARG A 11 40.90 0.49 9.28
CA ARG A 11 41.54 1.80 9.04
C ARG A 11 40.57 2.90 8.58
N ARG A 12 39.31 2.61 8.19
CA ARG A 12 38.32 3.62 7.78
C ARG A 12 37.41 4.11 8.90
N ALA A 13 37.41 3.48 10.07
CA ALA A 13 36.58 3.85 11.22
C ALA A 13 37.18 4.95 12.13
N ARG A 14 38.26 5.64 11.70
CA ARG A 14 38.88 6.69 12.51
C ARG A 14 38.78 8.06 11.86
N ARG A 15 37.60 8.68 11.91
CA ARG A 15 37.42 10.15 11.90
C ARG A 15 36.02 10.50 12.40
N PHE A 16 35.84 10.49 13.73
CA PHE A 16 34.81 11.31 14.38
C PHE A 16 35.52 12.30 15.32
N PRO A 17 35.20 13.60 15.27
CA PRO A 17 35.75 14.57 16.21
C PRO A 17 34.91 14.58 17.50
N HIS A 18 35.64 14.37 18.59
CA HIS A 18 35.37 14.78 19.96
C HIS A 18 34.07 14.34 20.69
N GLY A 19 34.20 13.29 21.43
CA GLY A 19 33.45 12.93 22.64
C GLY A 19 34.12 11.71 23.24
N LEU A 20 34.78 11.87 24.42
CA LEU A 20 35.32 10.74 25.20
C LEU A 20 34.17 9.79 25.57
N VAL A 21 33.95 8.76 24.78
CA VAL A 21 33.14 7.60 25.15
C VAL A 21 34.09 6.70 25.93
N THR A 22 33.88 6.59 27.27
CA THR A 22 34.66 5.71 28.14
C THR A 22 34.45 4.24 27.71
N MET A 23 35.46 3.39 27.87
CA MET A 23 35.42 1.96 27.50
C MET A 23 34.20 1.21 28.03
N ASN A 24 33.68 1.58 29.21
CA ASN A 24 32.45 1.00 29.78
C ASN A 24 31.18 1.31 29.00
N HIS A 25 31.13 2.40 28.22
CA HIS A 25 29.99 2.71 27.33
C HIS A 25 30.02 1.90 26.03
N MET A 26 31.18 1.50 25.56
CA MET A 26 31.32 0.65 24.38
C MET A 26 30.96 -0.81 24.66
N GLU A 27 31.25 -1.35 25.83
CA GLU A 27 30.85 -2.71 26.24
C GLU A 27 29.32 -2.82 26.40
N ALA A 28 28.67 -1.82 27.01
CA ALA A 28 27.21 -1.77 27.16
C ALA A 28 26.46 -1.61 25.83
N LEU A 29 27.09 -1.00 24.78
CA LEU A 29 26.55 -0.90 23.46
C LEU A 29 26.64 -2.23 22.67
N HIS A 30 27.63 -3.08 22.98
CA HIS A 30 27.80 -4.39 22.32
C HIS A 30 26.75 -5.43 22.72
N GLU A 31 26.16 -5.34 23.93
CA GLU A 31 25.15 -6.30 24.41
C GLU A 31 23.79 -6.17 23.73
N ASN A 32 23.52 -5.03 23.06
CA ASN A 32 22.24 -4.76 22.37
C ASN A 32 22.35 -4.64 20.83
N LEU A 33 23.50 -4.95 20.23
CA LEU A 33 23.66 -4.91 18.78
C LEU A 33 23.18 -6.20 18.15
N TRP A 34 22.27 -6.08 17.18
CA TRP A 34 21.89 -7.20 16.32
C TRP A 34 22.93 -7.38 15.21
N PRO A 35 23.60 -8.54 15.11
CA PRO A 35 24.54 -8.80 14.03
C PRO A 35 23.76 -8.99 12.72
N ALA A 36 23.91 -8.06 11.78
CA ALA A 36 23.30 -8.18 10.47
C ALA A 36 23.81 -9.44 9.74
N PRO A 37 22.93 -10.25 9.15
CA PRO A 37 23.34 -11.39 8.35
C PRO A 37 24.25 -10.99 7.19
N TYR A 38 25.25 -11.80 6.90
CA TYR A 38 26.17 -11.62 5.78
C TYR A 38 26.06 -12.79 4.82
N ALA A 39 25.79 -12.52 3.55
CA ALA A 39 25.79 -13.53 2.50
C ALA A 39 27.24 -13.86 2.10
N GLY A 40 27.79 -14.95 2.65
CA GLY A 40 29.16 -15.41 2.36
C GLY A 40 29.32 -16.12 1.01
N LYS A 41 28.23 -16.33 0.27
CA LYS A 41 28.16 -17.00 -1.05
C LYS A 41 26.96 -16.44 -1.83
N PRO A 42 26.94 -16.61 -3.18
CA PRO A 42 25.77 -16.26 -3.99
C PRO A 42 24.49 -16.89 -3.50
N LEU A 43 23.40 -16.16 -3.56
CA LEU A 43 22.09 -16.61 -3.11
C LEU A 43 21.52 -17.68 -4.07
N ASN A 44 20.72 -18.58 -3.53
CA ASN A 44 19.83 -19.46 -4.28
C ASN A 44 18.62 -19.74 -3.38
N ALA A 45 17.55 -18.97 -3.56
CA ALA A 45 16.42 -19.02 -2.67
C ALA A 45 15.09 -18.86 -3.42
N THR A 46 14.05 -19.48 -2.89
CA THR A 46 12.66 -19.21 -3.24
C THR A 46 11.99 -18.58 -2.04
N VAL A 47 11.36 -17.40 -2.22
CA VAL A 47 10.72 -16.65 -1.16
C VAL A 47 9.24 -16.50 -1.49
N VAL A 48 8.39 -17.02 -0.61
CA VAL A 48 6.94 -16.79 -0.68
C VAL A 48 6.66 -15.48 0.04
N VAL A 49 6.14 -14.51 -0.69
CA VAL A 49 5.70 -13.24 -0.11
C VAL A 49 4.21 -13.30 0.23
N PRO A 50 3.76 -12.56 1.25
CA PRO A 50 2.34 -12.54 1.62
C PRO A 50 1.49 -11.90 0.53
N GLY A 51 0.17 -12.04 0.63
CA GLY A 51 -0.78 -11.39 -0.29
C GLY A 51 -0.70 -9.86 -0.25
N SER A 52 -1.07 -9.23 -1.36
CA SER A 52 -1.06 -7.78 -1.51
C SER A 52 -2.00 -7.10 -0.50
N LYS A 53 -1.45 -6.17 0.29
CA LYS A 53 -2.24 -5.37 1.24
C LYS A 53 -3.31 -4.54 0.52
N SER A 54 -2.94 -3.93 -0.57
CA SER A 54 -3.83 -3.06 -1.34
C SER A 54 -5.01 -3.81 -1.96
N LEU A 55 -4.77 -5.01 -2.50
CA LEU A 55 -5.82 -5.88 -3.03
C LEU A 55 -6.65 -6.52 -1.92
N SER A 56 -6.00 -7.01 -0.84
CA SER A 56 -6.71 -7.59 0.32
C SER A 56 -7.78 -6.64 0.87
N ASN A 57 -7.42 -5.38 1.11
CA ASN A 57 -8.37 -4.39 1.64
C ASN A 57 -9.49 -4.06 0.65
N ARG A 58 -9.22 -4.00 -0.66
CA ARG A 58 -10.24 -3.78 -1.70
C ARG A 58 -11.22 -4.94 -1.79
N TYR A 59 -10.71 -6.17 -1.82
CA TYR A 59 -11.58 -7.35 -1.89
C TYR A 59 -12.41 -7.53 -0.62
N LEU A 60 -11.91 -7.19 0.57
CA LEU A 60 -12.70 -7.14 1.80
C LEU A 60 -13.87 -6.16 1.68
N ILE A 61 -13.65 -4.95 1.18
CA ILE A 61 -14.70 -3.94 0.95
C ILE A 61 -15.70 -4.41 -0.14
N LEU A 62 -15.21 -4.90 -1.28
CA LEU A 62 -16.08 -5.35 -2.38
C LEU A 62 -16.91 -6.57 -1.97
N ALA A 63 -16.33 -7.51 -1.22
CA ALA A 63 -17.08 -8.64 -0.69
C ALA A 63 -18.17 -8.20 0.31
N ALA A 64 -17.88 -7.20 1.16
CA ALA A 64 -18.87 -6.62 2.08
C ALA A 64 -19.99 -5.87 1.36
N LEU A 65 -19.70 -5.26 0.21
CA LEU A 65 -20.70 -4.58 -0.64
C LEU A 65 -21.54 -5.55 -1.50
N GLY A 66 -21.10 -6.79 -1.61
CA GLY A 66 -21.81 -7.85 -2.36
C GLY A 66 -23.09 -8.32 -1.71
N HIS A 67 -23.69 -9.39 -2.28
CA HIS A 67 -24.95 -9.99 -1.79
C HIS A 67 -24.79 -11.48 -1.42
N ARG A 68 -23.61 -12.05 -1.56
CA ARG A 68 -23.33 -13.47 -1.26
C ARG A 68 -21.96 -13.62 -0.60
N PRO A 69 -21.74 -14.70 0.14
CA PRO A 69 -20.43 -14.99 0.70
C PRO A 69 -19.35 -15.10 -0.39
N VAL A 70 -18.16 -14.58 -0.09
CA VAL A 70 -16.97 -14.66 -0.95
C VAL A 70 -15.81 -15.20 -0.13
N ARG A 71 -15.12 -16.22 -0.67
CA ARG A 71 -13.90 -16.79 -0.08
C ARG A 71 -12.68 -16.10 -0.67
N LEU A 72 -11.95 -15.37 0.17
CA LEU A 72 -10.69 -14.71 -0.17
C LEU A 72 -9.53 -15.63 0.22
N VAL A 73 -8.72 -16.06 -0.74
CA VAL A 73 -7.56 -16.95 -0.54
C VAL A 73 -6.28 -16.17 -0.69
N GLY A 74 -5.31 -16.36 0.22
CA GLY A 74 -4.05 -15.63 0.21
C GLY A 74 -4.17 -14.20 0.75
N LEU A 75 -5.22 -13.90 1.52
CA LEU A 75 -5.38 -12.59 2.15
C LEU A 75 -4.17 -12.27 3.04
N LEU A 76 -3.67 -11.04 2.95
CA LEU A 76 -2.63 -10.58 3.86
C LEU A 76 -3.14 -10.61 5.31
N ARG A 77 -2.35 -11.21 6.21
CA ARG A 77 -2.55 -11.08 7.66
C ARG A 77 -1.59 -10.02 8.20
N SER A 78 -2.12 -8.88 8.53
CA SER A 78 -1.39 -7.73 9.06
C SER A 78 -2.29 -6.90 9.96
N ARG A 79 -1.71 -6.00 10.77
CA ARG A 79 -2.50 -5.08 11.58
C ARG A 79 -3.56 -4.34 10.76
N ASP A 80 -3.22 -3.86 9.56
CA ASP A 80 -4.14 -3.09 8.71
C ASP A 80 -5.33 -3.93 8.22
N THR A 81 -5.10 -5.19 7.85
CA THR A 81 -6.17 -6.08 7.38
C THR A 81 -7.01 -6.62 8.54
N GLU A 82 -6.42 -6.83 9.73
CA GLU A 82 -7.19 -7.14 10.94
C GLU A 82 -8.12 -5.97 11.31
N LEU A 83 -7.61 -4.74 11.32
CA LEU A 83 -8.42 -3.53 11.56
C LEU A 83 -9.53 -3.38 10.51
N MET A 84 -9.27 -3.75 9.23
CA MET A 84 -10.29 -3.75 8.21
C MET A 84 -11.39 -4.79 8.50
N MET A 85 -11.02 -6.01 8.86
CA MET A 85 -12.00 -7.04 9.22
C MET A 85 -12.78 -6.67 10.48
N ASP A 86 -12.14 -6.07 11.48
CA ASP A 86 -12.82 -5.61 12.70
C ASP A 86 -13.78 -4.45 12.40
N ALA A 87 -13.41 -3.52 11.53
CA ALA A 87 -14.30 -2.48 11.05
C ALA A 87 -15.53 -3.05 10.33
N LEU A 88 -15.32 -4.05 9.46
CA LEU A 88 -16.40 -4.73 8.77
C LEU A 88 -17.31 -5.48 9.74
N ARG A 89 -16.73 -6.17 10.74
CA ARG A 89 -17.51 -6.85 11.80
C ARG A 89 -18.35 -5.87 12.60
N ALA A 90 -17.80 -4.71 12.96
CA ALA A 90 -18.55 -3.65 13.63
C ALA A 90 -19.76 -3.17 12.81
N LEU A 91 -19.62 -3.18 11.48
CA LEU A 91 -20.69 -2.84 10.54
C LEU A 91 -21.62 -4.03 10.19
N GLY A 92 -21.53 -5.16 10.90
CA GLY A 92 -22.43 -6.31 10.73
C GLY A 92 -22.02 -7.32 9.65
N VAL A 93 -20.86 -7.17 9.03
CA VAL A 93 -20.29 -8.15 8.11
C VAL A 93 -19.62 -9.27 8.92
N ARG A 94 -19.79 -10.53 8.52
CA ARG A 94 -19.04 -11.63 9.13
C ARG A 94 -17.77 -11.88 8.32
N CYS A 95 -16.64 -11.93 9.00
CA CYS A 95 -15.34 -12.32 8.44
C CYS A 95 -14.90 -13.60 9.18
N GLU A 96 -15.04 -14.73 8.52
CA GLU A 96 -14.77 -16.07 9.04
C GLU A 96 -13.40 -16.52 8.54
N ILE A 97 -12.45 -16.67 9.47
CA ILE A 97 -11.08 -17.10 9.16
C ILE A 97 -11.05 -18.61 9.12
N ASP A 98 -10.45 -19.20 8.08
CA ASP A 98 -10.29 -20.64 7.96
C ASP A 98 -9.34 -21.17 9.07
N GLU A 99 -9.74 -22.21 9.78
CA GLU A 99 -9.01 -22.76 10.93
C GLU A 99 -7.67 -23.41 10.53
N GLN A 100 -7.53 -23.86 9.28
CA GLN A 100 -6.33 -24.54 8.80
C GLN A 100 -5.40 -23.61 8.01
N VAL A 101 -5.98 -22.62 7.32
CA VAL A 101 -5.24 -21.68 6.46
C VAL A 101 -5.70 -20.26 6.80
N ASP A 102 -5.05 -19.64 7.78
CA ASP A 102 -5.41 -18.35 8.33
C ASP A 102 -5.42 -17.19 7.33
N THR A 103 -4.74 -17.35 6.18
CA THR A 103 -4.79 -16.43 5.03
C THR A 103 -6.03 -16.62 4.15
N THR A 104 -6.92 -17.54 4.49
CA THR A 104 -8.21 -17.74 3.84
C THR A 104 -9.31 -17.18 4.72
N VAL A 105 -10.12 -16.26 4.18
CA VAL A 105 -11.20 -15.58 4.90
C VAL A 105 -12.47 -15.63 4.07
N THR A 106 -13.57 -16.10 4.66
CA THR A 106 -14.90 -16.00 4.06
C THR A 106 -15.59 -14.74 4.57
N VAL A 107 -15.90 -13.83 3.66
CA VAL A 107 -16.63 -12.59 3.95
C VAL A 107 -18.11 -12.80 3.62
N VAL A 108 -18.99 -12.64 4.63
CA VAL A 108 -20.42 -12.78 4.48
C VAL A 108 -21.07 -11.42 4.72
N PRO A 109 -21.60 -10.76 3.67
CA PRO A 109 -22.25 -9.46 3.81
C PRO A 109 -23.56 -9.55 4.61
N PRO A 110 -24.09 -8.44 5.16
CA PRO A 110 -25.39 -8.40 5.80
C PRO A 110 -26.49 -8.86 4.83
N SER A 111 -27.41 -9.72 5.30
CA SER A 111 -28.42 -10.36 4.46
C SER A 111 -29.44 -9.40 3.84
N ASP A 112 -29.70 -8.27 4.51
CA ASP A 112 -30.58 -7.20 4.05
C ASP A 112 -29.84 -6.09 3.28
N GLY A 113 -28.51 -6.24 3.13
CA GLY A 113 -27.63 -5.28 2.46
C GLY A 113 -27.41 -3.99 3.25
N ARG A 114 -27.85 -3.88 4.51
CA ARG A 114 -27.65 -2.70 5.37
C ARG A 114 -26.49 -2.96 6.33
N PHE A 115 -25.67 -1.95 6.51
CA PHE A 115 -24.64 -1.98 7.54
C PHE A 115 -25.21 -1.53 8.88
N HIS A 116 -24.62 -2.02 9.98
CA HIS A 116 -25.05 -1.64 11.33
C HIS A 116 -24.54 -0.24 11.68
N GLY A 117 -25.47 0.61 12.14
CA GLY A 117 -25.16 1.89 12.77
C GLY A 117 -25.09 1.77 14.29
N GLY A 118 -24.97 2.91 14.98
CA GLY A 118 -24.83 2.96 16.44
C GLY A 118 -23.52 2.32 16.92
N THR A 119 -22.52 2.18 16.05
CA THR A 119 -21.28 1.48 16.30
C THR A 119 -20.04 2.35 16.16
N LYS A 120 -18.90 1.84 16.61
CA LYS A 120 -17.60 2.52 16.53
C LYS A 120 -16.60 1.68 15.72
N VAL A 121 -15.92 2.32 14.79
CA VAL A 121 -14.82 1.78 13.99
C VAL A 121 -13.52 2.36 14.51
N PHE A 122 -12.57 1.51 14.88
CA PHE A 122 -11.22 1.90 15.23
C PHE A 122 -10.30 1.65 14.04
N CYS A 123 -9.78 2.73 13.47
CA CYS A 123 -8.95 2.68 12.24
C CYS A 123 -7.47 2.37 12.52
N GLY A 124 -7.01 2.49 13.78
CA GLY A 124 -5.58 2.49 14.09
C GLY A 124 -4.86 3.55 13.28
N LEU A 125 -3.79 3.16 12.58
CA LEU A 125 -3.07 3.99 11.61
C LEU A 125 -3.31 3.53 10.16
N ALA A 126 -4.26 2.60 9.94
CA ALA A 126 -4.51 1.97 8.65
C ALA A 126 -5.18 2.91 7.65
N GLY A 127 -4.40 3.42 6.68
CA GLY A 127 -4.88 4.40 5.70
C GLY A 127 -6.07 3.92 4.87
N THR A 128 -6.14 2.64 4.54
CA THR A 128 -7.25 2.04 3.80
C THR A 128 -8.51 1.93 4.64
N VAL A 129 -8.40 1.59 5.93
CA VAL A 129 -9.56 1.60 6.85
C VAL A 129 -10.11 3.00 6.97
N MET A 130 -9.22 3.99 7.24
CA MET A 130 -9.58 5.40 7.36
C MET A 130 -10.36 5.94 6.14
N ARG A 131 -10.01 5.52 4.91
CA ARG A 131 -10.54 6.13 3.67
C ARG A 131 -11.58 5.28 2.95
N PHE A 132 -11.62 3.95 3.17
CA PHE A 132 -12.58 3.08 2.48
C PHE A 132 -13.81 2.79 3.33
N VAL A 133 -13.63 2.51 4.63
CA VAL A 133 -14.75 2.17 5.51
C VAL A 133 -15.76 3.30 5.72
N PRO A 134 -15.37 4.60 5.77
CA PRO A 134 -16.33 5.69 5.86
C PRO A 134 -17.40 5.67 4.75
N GLY A 135 -17.03 5.22 3.54
CA GLY A 135 -17.99 5.04 2.45
C GLY A 135 -19.08 4.02 2.75
N LEU A 136 -18.79 2.96 3.52
CA LEU A 136 -19.78 1.95 3.91
C LEU A 136 -20.80 2.53 4.90
N ALA A 137 -20.38 3.46 5.76
CA ALA A 137 -21.25 4.11 6.74
C ALA A 137 -22.41 4.90 6.09
N MET A 138 -22.29 5.29 4.81
CA MET A 138 -23.38 5.87 4.03
C MET A 138 -24.61 4.97 3.92
N PHE A 139 -24.41 3.67 4.05
CA PHE A 139 -25.45 2.63 3.90
C PHE A 139 -25.79 1.95 5.22
N ALA A 140 -25.37 2.55 6.34
CA ALA A 140 -25.71 2.06 7.69
C ALA A 140 -27.13 2.49 8.12
N ASP A 141 -27.68 1.76 9.07
CA ASP A 141 -29.00 2.06 9.64
C ASP A 141 -28.97 3.11 10.77
N GLY A 142 -27.79 3.68 11.04
CA GLY A 142 -27.58 4.73 12.05
C GLY A 142 -26.16 5.30 12.01
N PRO A 143 -25.84 6.25 12.92
CA PRO A 143 -24.53 6.88 12.97
C PRO A 143 -23.39 5.88 13.20
N VAL A 144 -22.22 6.14 12.59
CA VAL A 144 -21.01 5.34 12.78
C VAL A 144 -19.87 6.27 13.21
N ALA A 145 -19.31 6.01 14.39
CA ALA A 145 -18.18 6.78 14.92
C ALA A 145 -16.84 6.18 14.43
N PHE A 146 -15.90 7.05 14.08
CA PHE A 146 -14.55 6.68 13.63
C PHE A 146 -13.50 7.28 14.55
N ASP A 147 -12.50 6.46 14.92
CA ASP A 147 -11.38 6.84 15.78
C ASP A 147 -10.12 6.08 15.36
N GLY A 148 -8.97 6.43 15.90
CA GLY A 148 -7.71 5.78 15.54
C GLY A 148 -6.60 6.00 16.55
N ASP A 149 -5.38 5.61 16.18
CA ASP A 149 -4.18 5.93 16.95
C ASP A 149 -3.94 7.45 16.94
N GLU A 150 -3.23 7.97 17.95
CA GLU A 150 -2.91 9.40 18.04
C GLU A 150 -2.23 9.94 16.77
N GLN A 151 -1.33 9.17 16.18
CA GLN A 151 -0.64 9.54 14.94
C GLN A 151 -1.60 9.61 13.73
N ALA A 152 -2.75 8.94 13.79
CA ALA A 152 -3.74 8.98 12.72
C ALA A 152 -4.46 10.35 12.66
N TYR A 153 -4.51 11.09 13.77
CA TYR A 153 -5.14 12.41 13.83
C TYR A 153 -4.41 13.46 12.98
N ALA A 154 -3.10 13.25 12.71
CA ALA A 154 -2.37 14.12 11.79
C ALA A 154 -2.67 13.86 10.30
N ARG A 155 -3.32 12.73 9.97
CA ARG A 155 -3.55 12.32 8.59
C ARG A 155 -4.82 12.93 8.01
N PRO A 156 -4.77 13.54 6.80
CA PRO A 156 -5.93 14.19 6.20
C PRO A 156 -7.02 13.18 5.81
N MET A 157 -8.27 13.56 6.08
CA MET A 157 -9.47 12.82 5.71
C MET A 157 -10.46 13.71 4.92
N LYS A 158 -10.27 15.03 4.97
CA LYS A 158 -11.23 16.00 4.44
C LYS A 158 -11.72 15.67 3.03
N PRO A 159 -10.88 15.33 2.02
CA PRO A 159 -11.39 15.09 0.67
C PRO A 159 -12.41 13.96 0.57
N VAL A 160 -12.20 12.84 1.27
CA VAL A 160 -13.18 11.74 1.26
C VAL A 160 -14.44 12.10 2.03
N LEU A 161 -14.32 12.82 3.14
CA LEU A 161 -15.46 13.27 3.95
C LEU A 161 -16.31 14.30 3.20
N ASP A 162 -15.67 15.30 2.55
CA ASP A 162 -16.35 16.26 1.67
C ASP A 162 -17.11 15.55 0.53
N GLY A 163 -16.53 14.47 -0.02
CA GLY A 163 -17.20 13.64 -1.02
C GLY A 163 -18.44 12.92 -0.47
N LEU A 164 -18.39 12.43 0.76
CA LEU A 164 -19.53 11.80 1.42
C LEU A 164 -20.61 12.83 1.79
N GLU A 165 -20.23 14.04 2.19
CA GLU A 165 -21.19 15.14 2.43
C GLU A 165 -21.91 15.55 1.14
N GLN A 166 -21.21 15.64 0.00
CA GLN A 166 -21.83 15.89 -1.31
C GLN A 166 -22.79 14.75 -1.71
N LEU A 167 -22.60 13.52 -1.21
CA LEU A 167 -23.53 12.41 -1.37
C LEU A 167 -24.68 12.42 -0.35
N GLY A 168 -24.69 13.35 0.62
CA GLY A 168 -25.77 13.57 1.56
C GLY A 168 -25.53 13.06 2.99
N ALA A 169 -24.32 12.62 3.33
CA ALA A 169 -23.96 12.34 4.72
C ALA A 169 -23.86 13.64 5.53
N CYS A 170 -24.03 13.55 6.85
CA CYS A 170 -23.62 14.60 7.77
C CYS A 170 -22.41 14.12 8.56
N ILE A 171 -21.40 14.97 8.71
CA ILE A 171 -20.18 14.64 9.44
C ILE A 171 -20.11 15.47 10.72
N GLU A 172 -20.03 14.80 11.87
CA GLU A 172 -19.79 15.43 13.16
C GLU A 172 -18.33 15.23 13.56
N TYR A 173 -17.56 16.31 13.58
CA TYR A 173 -16.15 16.26 14.00
C TYR A 173 -16.06 16.38 15.52
N HIS A 174 -15.23 15.49 16.13
CA HIS A 174 -14.94 15.50 17.58
C HIS A 174 -13.55 16.03 17.89
N GLY A 175 -12.81 16.46 16.87
CA GLY A 175 -11.47 17.05 16.90
C GLY A 175 -11.30 18.09 15.82
N GLU A 176 -10.16 18.10 15.14
CA GLU A 176 -9.89 18.99 14.01
C GLU A 176 -10.73 18.61 12.79
N GLU A 177 -11.36 19.59 12.14
CA GLU A 177 -12.15 19.36 10.93
C GLU A 177 -11.36 18.64 9.84
N GLY A 178 -11.97 17.65 9.20
CA GLY A 178 -11.35 16.86 8.16
C GLY A 178 -10.32 15.83 8.65
N ARG A 179 -10.38 15.47 9.95
CA ARG A 179 -9.50 14.49 10.61
C ARG A 179 -10.28 13.61 11.58
N LEU A 180 -9.66 12.54 12.04
CA LEU A 180 -10.17 11.74 13.15
C LEU A 180 -10.10 12.54 14.48
N PRO A 181 -10.96 12.28 15.46
CA PRO A 181 -12.14 11.42 15.37
C PRO A 181 -13.37 12.18 14.83
N PHE A 182 -14.29 11.44 14.20
CA PHE A 182 -15.55 11.98 13.66
C PHE A 182 -16.65 10.91 13.67
N THR A 183 -17.90 11.37 13.50
CA THR A 183 -19.07 10.48 13.31
C THR A 183 -19.71 10.77 11.95
N ILE A 184 -20.03 9.73 11.20
CA ILE A 184 -20.81 9.81 9.97
C ILE A 184 -22.26 9.46 10.31
N ILE A 185 -23.17 10.38 9.97
CA ILE A 185 -24.60 10.18 10.01
C ILE A 185 -25.06 9.93 8.57
N PRO A 186 -25.57 8.73 8.25
CA PRO A 186 -26.00 8.40 6.90
C PRO A 186 -27.21 9.27 6.49
N PRO A 187 -27.42 9.50 5.19
CA PRO A 187 -28.60 10.23 4.71
C PRO A 187 -29.88 9.49 5.06
N GLN A 188 -30.88 10.19 5.64
CA GLN A 188 -32.15 9.59 6.05
C GLN A 188 -32.98 9.11 4.87
N THR A 189 -32.88 9.78 3.73
CA THR A 189 -33.53 9.40 2.48
C THR A 189 -32.54 9.48 1.34
N VAL A 190 -32.31 8.33 0.72
CA VAL A 190 -31.55 8.30 -0.52
C VAL A 190 -32.54 8.51 -1.66
N SER A 191 -32.64 9.75 -2.17
CA SER A 191 -33.48 10.04 -3.33
C SER A 191 -33.07 9.18 -4.51
N GLN A 192 -34.02 8.42 -5.06
CA GLN A 192 -33.80 7.72 -6.32
C GLN A 192 -33.50 8.77 -7.40
N CYS A 193 -32.34 8.68 -8.03
CA CYS A 193 -31.93 9.54 -9.12
C CYS A 193 -31.60 8.65 -10.33
N ALA A 194 -31.99 9.09 -11.52
CA ALA A 194 -31.65 8.39 -12.77
C ALA A 194 -30.23 8.79 -13.25
N GLU A 195 -29.76 9.97 -12.86
CA GLU A 195 -28.49 10.55 -13.25
C GLU A 195 -27.42 10.27 -12.17
N PRO A 196 -26.15 10.13 -12.56
CA PRO A 196 -25.04 10.00 -11.61
C PRO A 196 -24.97 11.18 -10.65
N ARG A 197 -24.61 10.90 -9.40
CA ARG A 197 -24.28 11.95 -8.43
C ARG A 197 -22.91 12.50 -8.74
N VAL A 198 -22.82 13.80 -9.00
CA VAL A 198 -21.55 14.49 -9.28
C VAL A 198 -20.89 14.85 -7.95
N VAL A 199 -19.65 14.42 -7.77
CA VAL A 199 -18.81 14.70 -6.61
C VAL A 199 -17.49 15.27 -7.07
N SER A 200 -17.04 16.36 -6.46
CA SER A 200 -15.76 17.00 -6.77
C SER A 200 -14.89 17.08 -5.53
N ILE A 201 -13.67 16.54 -5.61
CA ILE A 201 -12.70 16.54 -4.51
C ILE A 201 -11.29 16.88 -4.99
N ASP A 202 -10.47 17.49 -4.13
CA ASP A 202 -9.03 17.57 -4.33
C ASP A 202 -8.33 16.38 -3.65
N SER A 203 -7.87 15.45 -4.45
CA SER A 203 -7.19 14.25 -3.98
C SER A 203 -5.67 14.30 -4.17
N SER A 204 -5.09 15.49 -4.31
CA SER A 204 -3.64 15.68 -4.51
C SER A 204 -2.78 15.07 -3.41
N GLY A 205 -3.34 14.93 -2.19
CA GLY A 205 -2.65 14.32 -1.05
C GLY A 205 -2.65 12.78 -1.03
N SER A 206 -3.61 12.12 -1.70
CA SER A 206 -3.70 10.64 -1.70
C SER A 206 -4.72 10.11 -2.71
N SER A 207 -4.33 9.14 -3.52
CA SER A 207 -5.22 8.37 -4.40
C SER A 207 -6.31 7.57 -3.65
N GLN A 208 -6.11 7.34 -2.34
CA GLN A 208 -7.08 6.61 -1.53
C GLN A 208 -8.41 7.35 -1.37
N PHE A 209 -8.44 8.69 -1.49
CA PHE A 209 -9.69 9.45 -1.45
C PHE A 209 -10.57 9.15 -2.66
N ILE A 210 -9.98 9.12 -3.87
CA ILE A 210 -10.68 8.67 -5.08
C ILE A 210 -11.11 7.22 -4.93
N SER A 211 -10.18 6.32 -4.59
CA SER A 211 -10.46 4.89 -4.46
C SER A 211 -11.59 4.59 -3.48
N GLY A 212 -11.64 5.28 -2.32
CA GLY A 212 -12.69 5.09 -1.31
C GLY A 212 -14.09 5.44 -1.81
N LEU A 213 -14.22 6.52 -2.58
CA LEU A 213 -15.50 6.92 -3.19
C LEU A 213 -15.88 6.01 -4.36
N LEU A 214 -14.93 5.62 -5.21
CA LEU A 214 -15.20 4.70 -6.34
C LEU A 214 -15.73 3.34 -5.85
N LEU A 215 -15.16 2.79 -4.77
CA LEU A 215 -15.57 1.49 -4.22
C LEU A 215 -17.06 1.42 -3.88
N ILE A 216 -17.62 2.53 -3.42
CA ILE A 216 -19.05 2.61 -3.06
C ILE A 216 -19.94 3.11 -4.20
N GLY A 217 -19.35 3.62 -5.29
CA GLY A 217 -20.05 4.36 -6.35
C GLY A 217 -21.21 3.58 -6.96
N SER A 218 -21.09 2.26 -7.11
CA SER A 218 -22.15 1.42 -7.67
C SER A 218 -23.40 1.27 -6.79
N ARG A 219 -23.28 1.55 -5.48
CA ARG A 219 -24.43 1.57 -4.54
C ARG A 219 -25.06 2.94 -4.40
N VAL A 220 -24.42 3.99 -4.93
CA VAL A 220 -25.02 5.33 -4.98
C VAL A 220 -26.16 5.31 -6.02
N PRO A 221 -27.38 5.77 -5.67
CA PRO A 221 -28.49 5.86 -6.62
C PRO A 221 -28.15 6.72 -7.81
N GLY A 222 -28.35 6.20 -9.02
CA GLY A 222 -27.93 6.82 -10.28
C GLY A 222 -26.45 6.59 -10.62
N GLY A 223 -25.64 6.12 -9.68
CA GLY A 223 -24.19 6.00 -9.82
C GLY A 223 -23.44 7.22 -9.32
N LEU A 224 -22.13 7.24 -9.56
CA LEU A 224 -21.21 8.28 -9.12
C LEU A 224 -20.43 8.82 -10.30
N GLU A 225 -20.36 10.14 -10.45
CA GLU A 225 -19.41 10.83 -11.32
C GLU A 225 -18.45 11.63 -10.43
N LEU A 226 -17.21 11.17 -10.33
CA LEU A 226 -16.19 11.72 -9.45
C LEU A 226 -15.18 12.54 -10.23
N HIS A 227 -15.05 13.82 -9.89
CA HIS A 227 -14.10 14.77 -10.46
C HIS A 227 -12.95 15.03 -9.49
N HIS A 228 -11.72 14.90 -9.97
CA HIS A 228 -10.55 15.36 -9.22
C HIS A 228 -10.17 16.77 -9.66
N THR A 229 -10.23 17.71 -8.73
CA THR A 229 -10.00 19.14 -8.99
C THR A 229 -8.56 19.60 -8.75
N GLY A 230 -7.72 18.77 -8.14
CA GLY A 230 -6.33 19.09 -7.85
C GLY A 230 -5.43 19.05 -9.09
N GLU A 231 -4.27 19.68 -9.00
CA GLU A 231 -3.32 19.76 -10.13
C GLU A 231 -2.63 18.43 -10.44
N LYS A 232 -2.38 17.60 -9.43
CA LYS A 232 -1.67 16.32 -9.55
C LYS A 232 -2.52 15.18 -9.05
N THR A 233 -2.57 14.09 -9.79
CA THR A 233 -3.19 12.82 -9.35
C THR A 233 -2.08 11.89 -8.82
N PRO A 234 -1.89 11.78 -7.51
CA PRO A 234 -0.84 10.90 -6.96
C PRO A 234 -1.23 9.44 -7.15
N SER A 235 -0.23 8.59 -7.35
CA SER A 235 -0.40 7.12 -7.39
C SER A 235 -1.56 6.65 -8.28
N LEU A 236 -1.62 7.12 -9.52
CA LEU A 236 -2.63 6.70 -10.52
C LEU A 236 -2.77 5.17 -10.65
N PRO A 237 -1.70 4.36 -10.53
CA PRO A 237 -1.83 2.91 -10.53
C PRO A 237 -2.78 2.35 -9.45
N HIS A 238 -2.86 2.96 -8.26
CA HIS A 238 -3.80 2.54 -7.23
C HIS A 238 -5.26 2.86 -7.56
N ILE A 239 -5.51 3.92 -8.34
CA ILE A 239 -6.84 4.22 -8.87
C ILE A 239 -7.20 3.21 -9.95
N ARG A 240 -6.27 2.92 -10.88
CA ARG A 240 -6.42 1.87 -11.91
C ARG A 240 -6.69 0.49 -11.29
N MET A 241 -5.99 0.16 -10.19
CA MET A 241 -6.26 -1.05 -9.39
C MET A 241 -7.72 -1.08 -8.92
N THR A 242 -8.22 0.00 -8.33
CA THR A 242 -9.62 0.09 -7.88
C THR A 242 -10.61 -0.06 -9.04
N VAL A 243 -10.34 0.58 -10.18
CA VAL A 243 -11.18 0.46 -11.38
C VAL A 243 -11.18 -0.98 -11.91
N ALA A 244 -10.02 -1.64 -11.95
CA ALA A 244 -9.90 -3.03 -12.38
C ALA A 244 -10.64 -3.99 -11.43
N ASP A 245 -10.52 -3.81 -10.12
CA ASP A 245 -11.23 -4.61 -9.11
C ASP A 245 -12.77 -4.42 -9.21
N LEU A 246 -13.23 -3.19 -9.47
CA LEU A 246 -14.64 -2.90 -9.74
C LEU A 246 -15.12 -3.60 -11.03
N HIS A 247 -14.35 -3.54 -12.11
CA HIS A 247 -14.67 -4.28 -13.34
C HIS A 247 -14.71 -5.80 -13.09
N GLY A 248 -13.73 -6.34 -12.35
CA GLY A 248 -13.69 -7.76 -11.97
C GLY A 248 -14.86 -8.18 -11.07
N SER A 249 -15.51 -7.22 -10.39
CA SER A 249 -16.73 -7.42 -9.59
C SER A 249 -18.03 -7.12 -10.35
N GLY A 250 -17.97 -6.97 -11.68
CA GLY A 250 -19.14 -6.72 -12.55
C GLY A 250 -19.63 -5.26 -12.57
N VAL A 251 -18.95 -4.35 -11.88
CA VAL A 251 -19.28 -2.92 -11.86
C VAL A 251 -18.65 -2.22 -13.05
N ARG A 252 -19.45 -1.45 -13.80
CA ARG A 252 -18.96 -0.68 -14.93
C ARG A 252 -18.42 0.68 -14.47
N VAL A 253 -17.19 0.96 -14.81
CA VAL A 253 -16.51 2.24 -14.55
C VAL A 253 -15.96 2.78 -15.87
N ASN A 254 -16.28 4.04 -16.17
CA ASN A 254 -15.59 4.79 -17.22
C ASN A 254 -14.56 5.71 -16.55
N ALA A 255 -13.30 5.65 -17.00
CA ALA A 255 -12.21 6.45 -16.44
C ALA A 255 -11.62 7.33 -17.54
N ASP A 256 -11.84 8.63 -17.46
CA ASP A 256 -11.12 9.64 -18.23
C ASP A 256 -10.00 10.24 -17.36
N GLU A 257 -8.83 9.63 -17.46
CA GLU A 257 -7.65 10.05 -16.66
C GLU A 257 -7.13 11.43 -17.07
N HIS A 258 -7.35 11.83 -18.31
CA HIS A 258 -6.94 13.15 -18.82
C HIS A 258 -7.84 14.25 -18.25
N ALA A 259 -9.16 14.03 -18.31
CA ALA A 259 -10.15 14.92 -17.68
C ALA A 259 -10.17 14.76 -16.15
N ARG A 260 -9.56 13.70 -15.59
CA ARG A 260 -9.58 13.34 -14.18
C ARG A 260 -11.00 13.10 -13.66
N VAL A 261 -11.78 12.37 -14.47
CA VAL A 261 -13.18 12.04 -14.18
C VAL A 261 -13.37 10.53 -14.22
N TRP A 262 -14.02 9.99 -13.20
CA TRP A 262 -14.39 8.58 -13.12
C TRP A 262 -15.90 8.46 -12.92
N THR A 263 -16.57 7.73 -13.81
CA THR A 263 -18.02 7.50 -13.74
C THR A 263 -18.28 6.04 -13.40
N VAL A 264 -18.85 5.78 -12.22
CA VAL A 264 -19.27 4.45 -11.78
C VAL A 264 -20.75 4.28 -12.02
N GLN A 265 -21.13 3.28 -12.80
CA GLN A 265 -22.55 2.98 -13.05
C GLN A 265 -23.17 2.28 -11.83
N PRO A 266 -24.46 2.53 -11.54
CA PRO A 266 -25.16 1.82 -10.47
C PRO A 266 -25.27 0.33 -10.83
N GLY A 267 -25.15 -0.54 -9.82
CA GLY A 267 -25.23 -1.97 -10.04
C GLY A 267 -24.78 -2.79 -8.83
N ALA A 268 -25.05 -4.07 -8.87
CA ALA A 268 -24.65 -4.99 -7.82
C ALA A 268 -23.15 -5.35 -7.94
N VAL A 269 -22.45 -5.36 -6.83
CA VAL A 269 -21.09 -5.93 -6.74
C VAL A 269 -21.19 -7.45 -6.71
N GLN A 270 -20.52 -8.12 -7.64
CA GLN A 270 -20.57 -9.59 -7.82
C GLN A 270 -19.16 -10.15 -8.01
N LEU A 271 -18.45 -10.38 -6.92
CA LEU A 271 -17.19 -11.10 -6.98
C LEU A 271 -17.42 -12.61 -7.29
N PRO A 272 -16.43 -13.31 -7.86
CA PRO A 272 -16.42 -14.76 -7.90
C PRO A 272 -16.61 -15.37 -6.49
N GLU A 273 -17.10 -16.61 -6.42
CA GLU A 273 -17.26 -17.32 -5.13
C GLU A 273 -15.92 -17.43 -4.37
N THR A 274 -14.82 -17.59 -5.13
CA THR A 274 -13.45 -17.58 -4.61
C THR A 274 -12.62 -16.58 -5.37
N VAL A 275 -11.91 -15.72 -4.62
CA VAL A 275 -10.94 -14.76 -5.15
C VAL A 275 -9.59 -15.08 -4.54
N THR A 276 -8.58 -15.31 -5.39
CA THR A 276 -7.18 -15.44 -4.95
C THR A 276 -6.52 -14.07 -4.99
N VAL A 277 -5.98 -13.66 -3.84
CA VAL A 277 -5.23 -12.40 -3.72
C VAL A 277 -3.82 -12.61 -4.29
N GLU A 278 -3.40 -11.75 -5.20
CA GLU A 278 -2.03 -11.77 -5.73
C GLU A 278 -1.00 -11.56 -4.61
N PRO A 279 0.21 -12.13 -4.72
CA PRO A 279 1.31 -11.82 -3.82
C PRO A 279 1.61 -10.31 -3.84
N ASP A 280 2.10 -9.77 -2.73
CA ASP A 280 2.48 -8.35 -2.64
C ASP A 280 3.82 -8.13 -3.36
N LEU A 281 3.74 -7.58 -4.56
CA LEU A 281 4.92 -7.39 -5.42
C LEU A 281 5.86 -6.30 -4.90
N SER A 282 5.35 -5.36 -4.08
CA SER A 282 6.18 -4.36 -3.42
C SER A 282 7.00 -4.98 -2.30
N ASN A 283 6.42 -5.94 -1.56
CA ASN A 283 7.13 -6.72 -0.54
C ASN A 283 8.13 -7.73 -1.15
N ALA A 284 8.03 -8.05 -2.42
CA ALA A 284 9.03 -8.86 -3.12
C ALA A 284 10.36 -8.12 -3.34
N ALA A 285 10.33 -6.76 -3.36
CA ALA A 285 11.46 -5.93 -3.75
C ALA A 285 12.75 -6.16 -2.94
N PRO A 286 12.73 -6.22 -1.59
CA PRO A 286 13.96 -6.45 -0.83
C PRO A 286 14.57 -7.84 -1.09
N PHE A 287 13.75 -8.87 -1.34
CA PHE A 287 14.24 -10.23 -1.59
C PHE A 287 14.83 -10.36 -2.99
N LEU A 288 14.13 -9.86 -4.01
CA LEU A 288 14.64 -9.88 -5.39
C LEU A 288 15.87 -8.98 -5.54
N GLY A 289 15.88 -7.81 -4.87
CA GLY A 289 17.02 -6.90 -4.81
C GLY A 289 18.24 -7.51 -4.11
N ALA A 290 18.04 -8.38 -3.13
CA ALA A 290 19.14 -9.07 -2.47
C ALA A 290 19.96 -9.96 -3.44
N ALA A 291 19.33 -10.55 -4.47
CA ALA A 291 20.04 -11.30 -5.51
C ALA A 291 21.00 -10.40 -6.28
N LEU A 292 20.58 -9.17 -6.58
CA LEU A 292 21.41 -8.20 -7.30
C LEU A 292 22.66 -7.80 -6.47
N ILE A 293 22.46 -7.52 -5.16
CA ILE A 293 23.51 -7.06 -4.24
C ILE A 293 24.50 -8.18 -3.88
N ALA A 294 23.97 -9.36 -3.51
CA ALA A 294 24.79 -10.47 -3.01
C ALA A 294 25.28 -11.40 -4.11
N GLY A 295 24.73 -11.28 -5.31
CA GLY A 295 24.89 -12.24 -6.39
C GLY A 295 24.06 -13.50 -6.19
N GLY A 296 23.82 -14.26 -7.28
CA GLY A 296 23.03 -15.48 -7.28
C GLY A 296 21.59 -15.26 -7.67
N THR A 297 20.71 -16.18 -7.34
CA THR A 297 19.33 -16.22 -7.85
C THR A 297 18.32 -16.25 -6.72
N VAL A 298 17.30 -15.38 -6.81
CA VAL A 298 16.12 -15.41 -5.93
C VAL A 298 14.85 -15.49 -6.78
N ARG A 299 13.90 -16.31 -6.32
CA ARG A 299 12.61 -16.57 -6.97
C ARG A 299 11.47 -16.21 -6.07
N VAL A 300 10.43 -15.59 -6.65
CA VAL A 300 9.14 -15.36 -5.98
C VAL A 300 8.06 -16.08 -6.77
N PRO A 301 7.36 -17.08 -6.16
CA PRO A 301 6.30 -17.85 -6.81
C PRO A 301 5.00 -17.05 -6.96
N HIS A 302 4.09 -17.57 -7.77
CA HIS A 302 2.76 -17.00 -8.05
C HIS A 302 2.81 -15.58 -8.64
N TRP A 303 3.89 -15.25 -9.34
CA TRP A 303 4.02 -13.95 -9.99
C TRP A 303 2.96 -13.82 -11.08
N PRO A 304 2.09 -12.79 -11.04
CA PRO A 304 1.01 -12.65 -12.00
C PRO A 304 1.54 -12.40 -13.42
N GLU A 305 0.81 -12.83 -14.43
CA GLU A 305 1.13 -12.54 -15.83
C GLU A 305 0.89 -11.07 -16.16
N SER A 306 -0.21 -10.54 -15.62
CA SER A 306 -0.53 -9.12 -15.66
C SER A 306 -1.02 -8.67 -14.29
N THR A 307 -0.73 -7.43 -13.91
CA THR A 307 -1.10 -6.91 -12.60
C THR A 307 -1.33 -5.40 -12.65
N THR A 308 -2.19 -4.92 -11.77
CA THR A 308 -2.38 -3.49 -11.50
C THR A 308 -1.48 -2.99 -10.37
N GLN A 309 -0.75 -3.88 -9.67
CA GLN A 309 0.17 -3.49 -8.61
C GLN A 309 1.37 -2.71 -9.20
N PRO A 310 1.72 -1.53 -8.66
CA PRO A 310 2.94 -0.82 -9.08
C PRO A 310 4.21 -1.66 -8.94
N GLY A 311 4.25 -2.57 -7.97
CA GLY A 311 5.34 -3.54 -7.79
C GLY A 311 5.58 -4.45 -9.01
N GLY A 312 4.63 -4.56 -9.94
CA GLY A 312 4.82 -5.24 -11.21
C GLY A 312 5.91 -4.63 -12.10
N MET A 313 6.29 -3.37 -11.87
CA MET A 313 7.39 -2.70 -12.58
C MET A 313 8.78 -3.10 -12.04
N LEU A 314 8.83 -3.73 -10.86
CA LEU A 314 10.08 -4.07 -10.17
C LEU A 314 11.06 -4.87 -11.03
N PRO A 315 10.66 -5.94 -11.76
CA PRO A 315 11.59 -6.69 -12.59
C PRO A 315 12.32 -5.82 -13.61
N GLY A 316 11.60 -4.94 -14.32
CA GLY A 316 12.21 -4.03 -15.29
C GLY A 316 13.15 -2.98 -14.66
N TYR A 317 12.92 -2.59 -13.41
CA TYR A 317 13.83 -1.72 -12.69
C TYR A 317 15.11 -2.45 -12.27
N LEU A 318 14.99 -3.69 -11.77
CA LEU A 318 16.15 -4.52 -11.43
C LEU A 318 16.99 -4.90 -12.66
N GLU A 319 16.34 -5.14 -13.81
CA GLU A 319 17.03 -5.36 -15.08
C GLU A 319 17.88 -4.15 -15.48
N ARG A 320 17.33 -2.94 -15.37
CA ARG A 320 18.10 -1.70 -15.61
C ARG A 320 19.27 -1.51 -14.64
N MET A 321 19.17 -2.07 -13.43
CA MET A 321 20.25 -2.07 -12.43
C MET A 321 21.26 -3.18 -12.65
N GLY A 322 21.09 -4.05 -13.67
CA GLY A 322 22.04 -5.09 -14.07
C GLY A 322 21.67 -6.51 -13.69
N ALA A 323 20.41 -6.76 -13.27
CA ALA A 323 19.91 -8.11 -13.05
C ALA A 323 19.51 -8.80 -14.36
N GLU A 324 19.60 -10.14 -14.39
CA GLU A 324 18.93 -10.98 -15.38
C GLU A 324 17.56 -11.39 -14.82
N ILE A 325 16.52 -11.21 -15.65
CA ILE A 325 15.13 -11.47 -15.25
C ILE A 325 14.56 -12.61 -16.10
N SER A 326 13.89 -13.55 -15.45
CA SER A 326 13.13 -14.60 -16.15
C SER A 326 11.81 -14.90 -15.42
N PHE A 327 10.88 -15.52 -16.14
CA PHE A 327 9.56 -15.89 -15.61
C PHE A 327 9.28 -17.39 -15.89
N PRO A 328 10.05 -18.31 -15.28
CA PRO A 328 9.82 -19.73 -15.47
C PRO A 328 8.48 -20.19 -14.88
N VAL A 329 7.85 -21.17 -15.55
CA VAL A 329 6.69 -21.89 -15.03
C VAL A 329 7.17 -23.29 -14.61
N ILE A 330 7.02 -23.62 -13.33
CA ILE A 330 7.44 -24.90 -12.74
C ILE A 330 6.23 -25.45 -11.98
N ASP A 331 5.80 -26.66 -12.29
CA ASP A 331 4.62 -27.31 -11.68
C ASP A 331 3.37 -26.39 -11.71
N ASP A 332 3.10 -25.80 -12.86
CA ASP A 332 2.00 -24.86 -13.12
C ASP A 332 2.07 -23.55 -12.30
N VAL A 333 3.16 -23.31 -11.58
CA VAL A 333 3.41 -22.05 -10.85
C VAL A 333 4.37 -21.17 -11.63
N ARG A 334 3.96 -19.95 -11.93
CA ARG A 334 4.82 -18.93 -12.53
C ARG A 334 5.65 -18.22 -11.45
N TYR A 335 6.94 -18.09 -11.70
CA TYR A 335 7.87 -17.39 -10.81
C TYR A 335 8.38 -16.11 -11.45
N CYS A 336 8.70 -15.10 -10.64
CA CYS A 336 9.67 -14.08 -11.01
C CYS A 336 11.02 -14.52 -10.47
N GLU A 337 11.98 -14.75 -11.38
CA GLU A 337 13.35 -15.13 -11.06
C GLU A 337 14.27 -13.96 -11.39
N VAL A 338 15.09 -13.56 -10.41
CA VAL A 338 16.10 -12.51 -10.53
C VAL A 338 17.46 -13.10 -10.24
N THR A 339 18.38 -12.96 -11.19
CA THR A 339 19.79 -13.36 -11.03
C THR A 339 20.69 -12.14 -11.09
N GLY A 340 21.52 -11.97 -10.07
CA GLY A 340 22.49 -10.90 -9.96
C GLY A 340 23.93 -11.42 -9.86
N ASN A 341 24.88 -10.53 -10.11
CA ASN A 341 26.31 -10.84 -10.07
C ASN A 341 27.06 -10.08 -8.96
N GLY A 342 26.35 -9.41 -8.06
CA GLY A 342 26.96 -8.60 -7.00
C GLY A 342 27.31 -7.16 -7.42
N HIS A 343 26.85 -6.74 -8.59
CA HIS A 343 27.05 -5.38 -9.10
C HIS A 343 25.71 -4.69 -9.29
N VAL A 344 25.60 -3.44 -8.84
CA VAL A 344 24.40 -2.59 -8.98
C VAL A 344 24.76 -1.38 -9.83
N SER A 345 24.11 -1.24 -10.98
CA SER A 345 24.28 -0.06 -11.85
C SER A 345 23.40 1.10 -11.38
N GLY A 346 24.00 2.28 -11.24
CA GLY A 346 23.25 3.51 -10.99
C GLY A 346 22.49 3.97 -12.24
N LEU A 347 21.32 4.62 -12.03
CA LEU A 347 20.36 4.92 -13.11
C LEU A 347 20.32 6.41 -13.53
N GLY A 348 21.07 7.31 -12.86
CA GLY A 348 20.91 8.73 -13.09
C GLY A 348 19.53 9.22 -12.66
N ASP A 349 18.83 10.00 -13.50
CA ASP A 349 17.44 10.40 -13.22
C ASP A 349 16.50 9.20 -13.39
N PHE A 350 15.81 8.84 -12.30
CA PHE A 350 14.98 7.67 -12.20
C PHE A 350 13.57 8.06 -11.73
N ASP A 351 12.64 8.14 -12.67
CA ASP A 351 11.25 8.48 -12.40
C ASP A 351 10.51 7.29 -11.76
N LEU A 352 9.99 7.52 -10.56
CA LEU A 352 9.21 6.60 -9.76
C LEU A 352 7.77 7.09 -9.51
N THR A 353 7.28 8.06 -10.27
CA THR A 353 5.90 8.58 -10.14
C THR A 353 4.86 7.45 -10.13
N ALA A 354 5.05 6.43 -10.97
CA ALA A 354 4.14 5.29 -11.08
C ALA A 354 4.37 4.19 -10.03
N ALA A 355 5.49 4.21 -9.30
CA ALA A 355 5.89 3.12 -8.40
C ALA A 355 6.52 3.61 -7.09
N GLY A 356 6.07 4.75 -6.59
CA GLY A 356 6.63 5.39 -5.38
C GLY A 356 6.62 4.49 -4.14
N GLU A 357 5.70 3.54 -4.04
CA GLU A 357 5.63 2.63 -2.90
C GLU A 357 6.83 1.69 -2.76
N ILE A 358 7.52 1.35 -3.87
CA ILE A 358 8.74 0.53 -3.84
C ILE A 358 10.02 1.36 -3.70
N ALA A 359 9.93 2.69 -3.70
CA ALA A 359 11.08 3.58 -3.57
C ALA A 359 11.96 3.28 -2.34
N PRO A 360 11.44 2.95 -1.14
CA PRO A 360 12.30 2.60 -0.01
C PRO A 360 13.18 1.37 -0.26
N SER A 361 12.63 0.33 -0.89
CA SER A 361 13.41 -0.87 -1.24
C SER A 361 14.44 -0.58 -2.34
N LEU A 362 14.06 0.21 -3.34
CA LEU A 362 14.98 0.62 -4.41
C LEU A 362 16.10 1.52 -3.87
N ALA A 363 15.79 2.43 -2.94
CA ALA A 363 16.81 3.24 -2.27
C ALA A 363 17.84 2.35 -1.55
N ALA A 364 17.38 1.34 -0.81
CA ALA A 364 18.26 0.40 -0.12
C ALA A 364 19.16 -0.41 -1.09
N ILE A 365 18.67 -0.74 -2.28
CA ILE A 365 19.46 -1.40 -3.33
C ILE A 365 20.47 -0.44 -3.94
N LEU A 366 20.05 0.78 -4.25
CA LEU A 366 20.87 1.81 -4.92
C LEU A 366 21.99 2.37 -4.04
N VAL A 367 21.96 2.15 -2.71
CA VAL A 367 23.13 2.43 -1.84
C VAL A 367 24.41 1.69 -2.32
N PHE A 368 24.25 0.56 -3.00
CA PHE A 368 25.35 -0.25 -3.55
C PHE A 368 25.68 0.09 -5.01
N ALA A 369 25.04 1.11 -5.59
CA ALA A 369 25.22 1.43 -7.00
C ALA A 369 26.61 2.04 -7.30
N ASP A 370 27.11 1.78 -8.51
CA ASP A 370 28.40 2.28 -9.02
C ASP A 370 28.38 3.78 -9.34
N LYS A 371 27.19 4.37 -9.50
CA LYS A 371 26.95 5.78 -9.86
C LYS A 371 25.76 6.35 -9.07
N PRO A 372 25.70 7.68 -8.87
CA PRO A 372 24.56 8.32 -8.26
C PRO A 372 23.25 8.06 -9.04
N THR A 373 22.14 7.96 -8.27
CA THR A 373 20.80 7.86 -8.82
C THR A 373 19.89 8.87 -8.14
N ARG A 374 19.18 9.66 -8.93
CA ARG A 374 18.17 10.62 -8.48
C ARG A 374 16.78 10.01 -8.69
N MET A 375 16.19 9.51 -7.63
CA MET A 375 14.81 9.04 -7.63
C MET A 375 13.86 10.24 -7.55
N ILE A 376 13.07 10.48 -8.59
CA ILE A 376 12.16 11.62 -8.72
C ILE A 376 10.70 11.17 -8.84
N GLY A 377 9.75 12.11 -8.70
CA GLY A 377 8.32 11.82 -8.75
C GLY A 377 7.74 11.24 -7.47
N ILE A 378 8.46 11.26 -6.37
CA ILE A 378 8.10 10.63 -5.09
C ILE A 378 7.93 11.60 -3.93
N GLY A 379 7.78 12.90 -4.20
CA GLY A 379 7.58 13.92 -3.16
C GLY A 379 6.38 13.68 -2.25
N HIS A 380 5.34 13.00 -2.76
CA HIS A 380 4.15 12.64 -1.99
C HIS A 380 4.43 11.67 -0.82
N LEU A 381 5.56 10.96 -0.82
CA LEU A 381 5.97 10.07 0.27
C LEU A 381 6.24 10.79 1.60
N ARG A 382 6.39 12.13 1.58
CA ARG A 382 6.50 12.96 2.79
C ARG A 382 5.24 12.94 3.65
N GLY A 383 4.07 12.77 3.02
CA GLY A 383 2.74 12.76 3.68
C GLY A 383 2.24 11.38 4.09
N HIS A 384 3.08 10.34 4.07
CA HIS A 384 2.70 8.98 4.48
C HIS A 384 2.70 8.82 6.02
N GLU A 385 2.95 7.61 6.53
CA GLU A 385 2.99 7.33 7.97
C GLU A 385 4.13 8.09 8.70
N THR A 386 5.17 8.44 7.95
CA THR A 386 6.30 9.31 8.32
C THR A 386 6.75 10.08 7.09
N ASN A 387 7.59 11.11 7.24
CA ASN A 387 8.32 11.69 6.13
C ASN A 387 9.37 10.68 5.63
N ARG A 388 8.97 9.85 4.66
CA ARG A 388 9.81 8.74 4.17
C ARG A 388 11.09 9.20 3.50
N LEU A 389 11.09 10.36 2.83
CA LEU A 389 12.29 10.87 2.16
C LEU A 389 13.36 11.26 3.17
N GLU A 390 12.97 12.01 4.20
CA GLU A 390 13.84 12.37 5.32
C GLU A 390 14.36 11.13 6.06
N ALA A 391 13.46 10.18 6.35
CA ALA A 391 13.83 8.94 7.02
C ALA A 391 14.87 8.14 6.22
N LEU A 392 14.66 7.98 4.90
CA LEU A 392 15.61 7.28 4.02
C LEU A 392 16.96 7.99 3.95
N ALA A 393 16.97 9.32 3.76
CA ALA A 393 18.21 10.09 3.74
C ALA A 393 19.01 9.93 5.05
N ASN A 394 18.32 10.02 6.19
CA ASN A 394 18.93 9.88 7.50
C ASN A 394 19.47 8.47 7.75
N GLU A 395 18.66 7.43 7.48
CA GLU A 395 19.07 6.05 7.76
C GLU A 395 20.18 5.57 6.82
N ILE A 396 20.14 5.93 5.53
CA ILE A 396 21.23 5.63 4.59
C ILE A 396 22.53 6.30 5.07
N THR A 397 22.46 7.56 5.50
CA THR A 397 23.63 8.30 6.00
C THR A 397 24.16 7.67 7.29
N ARG A 398 23.30 7.21 8.19
CA ARG A 398 23.67 6.54 9.45
C ARG A 398 24.49 5.27 9.22
N VAL A 399 24.16 4.49 8.18
CA VAL A 399 24.90 3.26 7.83
C VAL A 399 26.12 3.52 6.96
N GLY A 400 26.46 4.80 6.69
CA GLY A 400 27.65 5.19 5.97
C GLY A 400 27.47 5.38 4.47
N GLY A 401 26.23 5.34 3.96
CA GLY A 401 25.89 5.73 2.61
C GLY A 401 25.85 7.26 2.44
N ALA A 402 25.65 7.72 1.22
CA ALA A 402 25.45 9.12 0.89
C ALA A 402 24.06 9.29 0.28
N ALA A 403 23.18 10.01 0.97
CA ALA A 403 21.85 10.32 0.45
C ALA A 403 21.40 11.68 0.96
N HIS A 404 20.64 12.40 0.13
CA HIS A 404 20.02 13.65 0.51
C HIS A 404 18.67 13.83 -0.18
N GLU A 405 17.80 14.59 0.47
CA GLU A 405 16.48 14.89 -0.06
C GLU A 405 16.54 15.87 -1.23
N LEU A 406 15.73 15.61 -2.24
CA LEU A 406 15.39 16.55 -3.31
C LEU A 406 13.97 17.11 -3.06
N PRO A 407 13.58 18.24 -3.68
CA PRO A 407 12.20 18.75 -3.55
C PRO A 407 11.13 17.71 -3.88
N ASP A 408 11.35 16.86 -4.86
CA ASP A 408 10.41 15.81 -5.34
C ASP A 408 11.01 14.40 -5.28
N GLY A 409 12.03 14.17 -4.43
CA GLY A 409 12.68 12.87 -4.45
C GLY A 409 13.84 12.70 -3.47
N LEU A 410 14.75 11.78 -3.83
CA LEU A 410 15.93 11.40 -3.08
C LEU A 410 17.09 11.12 -4.04
N GLU A 411 18.29 11.62 -3.71
CA GLU A 411 19.55 11.27 -4.40
C GLU A 411 20.47 10.52 -3.46
#